data_972b9889b870c69f518e0bdc82298cdf
#
_entry.id   972b9889b870c69f518e0bdc82298cdf
#
_cell.length_a   1.000
_cell.length_b   1.000
_cell.length_c   1.000
_cell.angle_alpha   90.00
_cell.angle_beta   90.00
_cell.angle_gamma   90.00
#
_symmetry.space_group_name_H-M   'P 1'
#
loop_
_entity.id
_entity.type
_entity.pdbx_description
1 polymer ?
#
loop_
_entity_poly.entity_id
_entity_poly.type
_entity_poly.pdbx_seq_one_letter_code
_entity_poly.pdbx_strand_id
1 'polypeptide(L)'
;MGNTAPPLKAVYSRSEKSVRDFVETVVKLKLKTTPTIYHDGDESANLDVLLARQDIIGVLIALPITVQPIIVLKSLAAGKHVLSEKPVAPDVKKGLETINTYNQLYKDKGLVWRVAENFEAEPGYRAAAAAIRSGKIGRVVFFKMLMTIYKDKDSKFYKTPWRKNPDVSLLQLFFVCQPYRNIYAVPRWFFGRLSTSPQFNLFIF
;
A
#
# COMPACT_ATOMS: atom_id res chain seq x y z
N MET A 1 -7.52 -17.49 5.24
CA MET A 1 -7.89 -16.23 4.54
C MET A 1 -8.74 -16.46 3.27
N GLY A 2 -9.41 -17.59 3.12
CA GLY A 2 -9.92 -18.02 1.81
C GLY A 2 -11.06 -17.21 1.19
N ASN A 3 -11.97 -16.61 1.94
CA ASN A 3 -13.18 -15.98 1.38
C ASN A 3 -13.36 -14.49 1.66
N THR A 4 -12.39 -13.82 2.26
CA THR A 4 -12.47 -12.40 2.65
C THR A 4 -11.64 -11.47 1.78
N ALA A 5 -10.78 -12.01 0.91
CA ALA A 5 -10.01 -11.19 -0.02
C ALA A 5 -10.89 -10.78 -1.21
N PRO A 6 -10.88 -9.48 -1.58
CA PRO A 6 -11.60 -9.02 -2.75
C PRO A 6 -11.03 -9.65 -4.03
N PRO A 7 -11.84 -9.87 -5.08
CA PRO A 7 -11.37 -10.43 -6.32
C PRO A 7 -10.40 -9.48 -7.04
N LEU A 8 -9.30 -10.02 -7.56
CA LEU A 8 -8.39 -9.30 -8.42
C LEU A 8 -9.01 -9.22 -9.82
N LYS A 9 -9.50 -8.06 -10.23
CA LYS A 9 -10.19 -7.87 -11.51
C LYS A 9 -9.29 -7.40 -12.64
N ALA A 10 -8.27 -6.63 -12.32
CA ALA A 10 -7.36 -6.12 -13.32
C ALA A 10 -5.97 -5.87 -12.74
N VAL A 11 -4.98 -5.87 -13.61
CA VAL A 11 -3.57 -5.58 -13.28
C VAL A 11 -3.05 -4.59 -14.30
N TYR A 12 -2.29 -3.61 -13.80
CA TYR A 12 -1.59 -2.64 -14.63
C TYR A 12 -0.10 -2.68 -14.35
N SER A 13 0.69 -2.49 -15.37
CA SER A 13 2.11 -2.13 -15.29
C SER A 13 2.47 -1.26 -16.49
N ARG A 14 3.50 -0.41 -16.37
CA ARG A 14 3.98 0.40 -17.48
C ARG A 14 4.37 -0.43 -18.71
N SER A 15 4.92 -1.62 -18.50
CA SER A 15 5.31 -2.51 -19.60
C SER A 15 4.40 -3.73 -19.69
N GLU A 16 4.04 -4.10 -20.91
CA GLU A 16 3.27 -5.31 -21.19
C GLU A 16 3.94 -6.57 -20.62
N LYS A 17 5.26 -6.68 -20.80
CA LYS A 17 6.02 -7.82 -20.26
C LYS A 17 5.79 -7.98 -18.74
N SER A 18 5.95 -6.91 -17.98
CA SER A 18 5.83 -6.98 -16.51
C SER A 18 4.43 -7.41 -16.06
N VAL A 19 3.38 -6.92 -16.71
CA VAL A 19 2.02 -7.31 -16.34
C VAL A 19 1.72 -8.75 -16.73
N ARG A 20 2.23 -9.24 -17.86
CA ARG A 20 2.07 -10.65 -18.26
C ARG A 20 2.81 -11.60 -17.31
N ASP A 21 4.06 -11.28 -16.96
CA ASP A 21 4.86 -12.06 -15.99
C ASP A 21 4.12 -12.15 -14.62
N PHE A 22 3.47 -11.06 -14.20
CA PHE A 22 2.67 -11.04 -12.99
C PHE A 22 1.42 -11.93 -13.11
N VAL A 23 0.66 -11.83 -14.20
CA VAL A 23 -0.55 -12.65 -14.42
C VAL A 23 -0.20 -14.14 -14.47
N GLU A 24 0.90 -14.53 -15.11
CA GLU A 24 1.39 -15.91 -15.07
C GLU A 24 1.65 -16.39 -13.63
N THR A 25 2.20 -15.51 -12.79
CA THR A 25 2.41 -15.83 -11.36
C THR A 25 1.08 -16.01 -10.64
N VAL A 26 0.08 -15.16 -10.90
CA VAL A 26 -1.28 -15.28 -10.36
C VAL A 26 -1.93 -16.62 -10.74
N VAL A 27 -1.79 -17.01 -12.01
CA VAL A 27 -2.30 -18.30 -12.51
C VAL A 27 -1.60 -19.47 -11.82
N LYS A 28 -0.26 -19.43 -11.70
CA LYS A 28 0.52 -20.47 -10.99
C LYS A 28 0.10 -20.63 -9.52
N LEU A 29 -0.33 -19.55 -8.88
CA LEU A 29 -0.86 -19.55 -7.51
C LEU A 29 -2.29 -20.07 -7.41
N LYS A 30 -2.91 -20.49 -8.53
CA LYS A 30 -4.28 -21.00 -8.61
C LYS A 30 -5.33 -20.05 -8.01
N LEU A 31 -5.11 -18.76 -8.10
CA LEU A 31 -6.11 -17.77 -7.72
C LEU A 31 -7.26 -17.86 -8.73
N LYS A 32 -8.50 -17.94 -8.23
CA LYS A 32 -9.72 -18.19 -9.03
C LYS A 32 -10.14 -17.04 -9.94
N THR A 33 -9.20 -16.17 -10.33
CA THR A 33 -9.50 -14.99 -11.14
C THR A 33 -8.45 -14.83 -12.23
N THR A 34 -8.92 -14.50 -13.45
CA THR A 34 -8.06 -14.05 -14.54
C THR A 34 -8.25 -12.55 -14.68
N PRO A 35 -7.28 -11.73 -14.17
CA PRO A 35 -7.43 -10.28 -14.25
C PRO A 35 -7.26 -9.76 -15.67
N THR A 36 -7.98 -8.70 -16.01
CA THR A 36 -7.75 -7.96 -17.25
C THR A 36 -6.40 -7.24 -17.20
N ILE A 37 -5.66 -7.25 -18.30
CA ILE A 37 -4.33 -6.65 -18.42
C ILE A 37 -4.43 -5.23 -18.94
N TYR A 38 -3.67 -4.31 -18.35
CA TYR A 38 -3.52 -2.91 -18.74
C TYR A 38 -2.03 -2.52 -18.76
N HIS A 39 -1.59 -1.71 -19.74
CA HIS A 39 -0.23 -1.19 -19.82
C HIS A 39 -0.14 0.06 -20.72
N ASP A 40 0.93 0.86 -20.58
CA ASP A 40 1.07 2.13 -21.30
C ASP A 40 1.29 1.98 -22.81
N GLY A 41 1.62 0.78 -23.29
CA GLY A 41 1.77 0.50 -24.73
C GLY A 41 0.45 0.31 -25.48
N ASP A 42 -0.70 0.37 -24.80
CA ASP A 42 -2.03 0.21 -25.38
C ASP A 42 -2.94 1.36 -24.95
N GLU A 43 -3.26 2.27 -25.85
CA GLU A 43 -4.13 3.42 -25.58
C GLU A 43 -5.54 3.01 -25.16
N SER A 44 -6.01 1.86 -25.63
CA SER A 44 -7.33 1.31 -25.27
C SER A 44 -7.35 0.56 -23.93
N ALA A 45 -6.18 0.25 -23.39
CA ALA A 45 -6.02 -0.50 -22.14
C ALA A 45 -4.87 0.06 -21.27
N ASN A 46 -4.82 1.36 -21.11
CA ASN A 46 -3.88 2.07 -20.24
C ASN A 46 -4.42 2.31 -18.82
N LEU A 47 -3.63 3.00 -18.00
CA LEU A 47 -4.01 3.31 -16.62
C LEU A 47 -5.30 4.14 -16.52
N ASP A 48 -5.52 5.09 -17.43
CA ASP A 48 -6.70 5.96 -17.38
C ASP A 48 -7.99 5.18 -17.69
N VAL A 49 -7.94 4.33 -18.69
CA VAL A 49 -9.05 3.41 -19.04
C VAL A 49 -9.37 2.49 -17.86
N LEU A 50 -8.33 1.98 -17.21
CA LEU A 50 -8.47 1.15 -16.03
C LEU A 50 -9.12 1.90 -14.87
N LEU A 51 -8.67 3.11 -14.56
CA LEU A 51 -9.22 3.92 -13.48
C LEU A 51 -10.63 4.41 -13.76
N ALA A 52 -11.05 4.51 -15.02
CA ALA A 52 -12.42 4.85 -15.41
C ALA A 52 -13.43 3.71 -15.15
N ARG A 53 -12.99 2.47 -14.93
CA ARG A 53 -13.89 1.33 -14.69
C ARG A 53 -14.70 1.50 -13.41
N GLN A 54 -16.03 1.38 -13.52
CA GLN A 54 -16.95 1.52 -12.38
C GLN A 54 -16.99 0.29 -11.48
N ASP A 55 -16.64 -0.87 -12.01
CA ASP A 55 -16.61 -2.13 -11.25
C ASP A 55 -15.34 -2.30 -10.40
N ILE A 56 -14.43 -1.31 -10.45
CA ILE A 56 -13.23 -1.22 -9.61
C ILE A 56 -13.43 -0.13 -8.57
N ILE A 57 -13.45 -0.54 -7.31
CA ILE A 57 -13.72 0.32 -6.17
C ILE A 57 -12.41 0.76 -5.50
N GLY A 58 -11.39 -0.10 -5.52
CA GLY A 58 -10.12 0.18 -4.86
C GLY A 58 -8.93 -0.31 -5.66
N VAL A 59 -7.78 0.30 -5.39
CA VAL A 59 -6.50 -0.03 -6.02
C VAL A 59 -5.44 -0.29 -4.96
N LEU A 60 -4.59 -1.30 -5.23
CA LEU A 60 -3.37 -1.54 -4.49
C LEU A 60 -2.19 -1.07 -5.33
N ILE A 61 -1.35 -0.20 -4.77
CA ILE A 61 -0.23 0.43 -5.47
C ILE A 61 1.08 -0.04 -4.86
N ALA A 62 1.91 -0.70 -5.68
CA ALA A 62 3.26 -1.14 -5.34
C ALA A 62 4.25 -0.65 -6.40
N LEU A 63 4.51 0.63 -6.42
CA LEU A 63 5.32 1.33 -7.41
C LEU A 63 6.63 1.87 -6.82
N PRO A 64 7.62 2.25 -7.66
CA PRO A 64 8.76 3.02 -7.22
C PRO A 64 8.32 4.29 -6.47
N ILE A 65 9.02 4.57 -5.38
CA ILE A 65 8.66 5.62 -4.41
C ILE A 65 8.46 7.01 -5.04
N THR A 66 9.22 7.32 -6.10
CA THR A 66 9.15 8.61 -6.81
C THR A 66 7.86 8.81 -7.60
N VAL A 67 7.24 7.71 -8.05
CA VAL A 67 6.02 7.73 -8.88
C VAL A 67 4.76 7.55 -8.03
N GLN A 68 4.89 6.86 -6.90
CA GLN A 68 3.76 6.45 -6.07
C GLN A 68 2.81 7.59 -5.68
N PRO A 69 3.28 8.79 -5.19
CA PRO A 69 2.39 9.88 -4.81
C PRO A 69 1.47 10.36 -5.93
N ILE A 70 2.00 10.42 -7.15
CA ILE A 70 1.24 10.87 -8.34
C ILE A 70 0.12 9.88 -8.63
N ILE A 71 0.41 8.59 -8.62
CA ILE A 71 -0.58 7.55 -8.92
C ILE A 71 -1.61 7.42 -7.80
N VAL A 72 -1.21 7.62 -6.53
CA VAL A 72 -2.14 7.69 -5.39
C VAL A 72 -3.18 8.80 -5.62
N LEU A 73 -2.74 10.02 -5.90
CA LEU A 73 -3.65 11.16 -6.13
C LEU A 73 -4.50 10.97 -7.40
N LYS A 74 -3.93 10.42 -8.46
CA LYS A 74 -4.66 10.09 -9.69
C LYS A 74 -5.77 9.07 -9.44
N SER A 75 -5.49 8.05 -8.66
CA SER A 75 -6.47 7.01 -8.30
C SER A 75 -7.60 7.57 -7.42
N LEU A 76 -7.26 8.42 -6.44
CA LEU A 76 -8.24 9.12 -5.61
C LEU A 76 -9.12 10.06 -6.44
N ALA A 77 -8.53 10.80 -7.40
CA ALA A 77 -9.27 11.67 -8.31
C ALA A 77 -10.27 10.89 -9.17
N ALA A 78 -9.95 9.65 -9.54
CA ALA A 78 -10.85 8.73 -10.23
C ALA A 78 -11.89 8.05 -9.31
N GLY A 79 -11.99 8.48 -8.05
CA GLY A 79 -12.97 7.94 -7.10
C GLY A 79 -12.62 6.56 -6.52
N LYS A 80 -11.35 6.13 -6.60
CA LYS A 80 -10.92 4.82 -6.09
C LYS A 80 -10.38 4.94 -4.66
N HIS A 81 -10.71 3.98 -3.81
CA HIS A 81 -9.98 3.78 -2.56
C HIS A 81 -8.56 3.30 -2.87
N VAL A 82 -7.58 3.68 -2.04
CA VAL A 82 -6.18 3.39 -2.30
C VAL A 82 -5.53 2.68 -1.11
N LEU A 83 -4.82 1.59 -1.39
CA LEU A 83 -3.83 0.99 -0.50
C LEU A 83 -2.48 1.10 -1.21
N SER A 84 -1.56 1.90 -0.68
CA SER A 84 -0.23 2.09 -1.28
C SER A 84 0.87 1.47 -0.44
N GLU A 85 1.94 1.00 -1.09
CA GLU A 85 3.13 0.53 -0.38
C GLU A 85 3.81 1.66 0.40
N LYS A 86 4.56 1.27 1.40
CA LYS A 86 5.47 2.16 2.15
C LYS A 86 6.79 2.32 1.38
N PRO A 87 7.48 3.46 1.54
CA PRO A 87 7.04 4.68 2.19
C PRO A 87 6.09 5.49 1.31
N VAL A 88 5.40 6.45 1.94
CA VAL A 88 4.37 7.29 1.29
C VAL A 88 4.92 8.06 0.09
N ALA A 89 6.14 8.59 0.21
CA ALA A 89 6.77 9.48 -0.76
C ALA A 89 8.30 9.44 -0.63
N PRO A 90 9.05 9.99 -1.61
CA PRO A 90 10.51 9.98 -1.59
C PRO A 90 11.12 10.86 -0.49
N ASP A 91 10.40 11.88 -0.06
CA ASP A 91 10.83 12.81 0.97
C ASP A 91 9.65 13.34 1.80
N VAL A 92 9.98 14.03 2.91
CA VAL A 92 8.98 14.57 3.85
C VAL A 92 8.10 15.61 3.20
N LYS A 93 8.66 16.50 2.38
CA LYS A 93 7.92 17.57 1.71
C LYS A 93 6.84 16.97 0.79
N LYS A 94 7.24 16.06 -0.08
CA LYS A 94 6.32 15.38 -1.00
C LYS A 94 5.27 14.54 -0.28
N GLY A 95 5.66 13.90 0.83
CA GLY A 95 4.75 13.18 1.70
C GLY A 95 3.68 14.08 2.31
N LEU A 96 4.08 15.20 2.88
CA LEU A 96 3.15 16.19 3.46
C LEU A 96 2.22 16.79 2.40
N GLU A 97 2.74 17.16 1.23
CA GLU A 97 1.94 17.64 0.11
C GLU A 97 0.85 16.63 -0.27
N THR A 98 1.23 15.36 -0.41
CA THR A 98 0.29 14.30 -0.79
C THR A 98 -0.78 14.07 0.28
N ILE A 99 -0.40 14.03 1.56
CA ILE A 99 -1.32 13.88 2.70
C ILE A 99 -2.28 15.07 2.80
N ASN A 100 -1.76 16.30 2.66
CA ASN A 100 -2.58 17.51 2.69
C ASN A 100 -3.60 17.53 1.55
N THR A 101 -3.18 17.16 0.33
CA THR A 101 -4.07 17.05 -0.82
C THR A 101 -5.16 16.01 -0.58
N TYR A 102 -4.82 14.85 -0.04
CA TYR A 102 -5.79 13.83 0.35
C TYR A 102 -6.79 14.36 1.38
N ASN A 103 -6.31 14.99 2.44
CA ASN A 103 -7.17 15.51 3.50
C ASN A 103 -8.14 16.58 3.00
N GLN A 104 -7.68 17.46 2.10
CA GLN A 104 -8.47 18.58 1.59
C GLN A 104 -9.49 18.15 0.52
N LEU A 105 -9.13 17.22 -0.37
CA LEU A 105 -9.92 16.96 -1.57
C LEU A 105 -10.71 15.65 -1.55
N TYR A 106 -10.26 14.65 -0.76
CA TYR A 106 -10.77 13.29 -0.91
C TYR A 106 -11.31 12.67 0.37
N LYS A 107 -10.77 13.03 1.53
CA LYS A 107 -11.17 12.47 2.82
C LYS A 107 -12.66 12.62 3.10
N ASP A 108 -13.19 13.82 2.93
CA ASP A 108 -14.60 14.13 3.20
C ASP A 108 -15.57 13.57 2.15
N LYS A 109 -15.03 13.14 1.00
CA LYS A 109 -15.79 12.36 0.00
C LYS A 109 -15.93 10.88 0.36
N GLY A 110 -15.45 10.47 1.52
CA GLY A 110 -15.46 9.07 1.96
C GLY A 110 -14.45 8.17 1.28
N LEU A 111 -13.53 8.73 0.49
CA LEU A 111 -12.44 7.96 -0.11
C LEU A 111 -11.39 7.62 0.96
N VAL A 112 -10.93 6.38 0.93
CA VAL A 112 -9.95 5.87 1.89
C VAL A 112 -8.61 5.73 1.20
N TRP A 113 -7.58 6.35 1.78
CA TRP A 113 -6.19 6.05 1.46
C TRP A 113 -5.48 5.50 2.69
N ARG A 114 -4.82 4.37 2.52
CA ARG A 114 -4.01 3.71 3.55
C ARG A 114 -2.65 3.32 3.00
N VAL A 115 -1.67 3.31 3.89
CA VAL A 115 -0.33 2.78 3.60
C VAL A 115 -0.27 1.34 4.08
N ALA A 116 0.32 0.47 3.28
CA ALA A 116 0.50 -0.96 3.58
C ALA A 116 1.63 -1.16 4.62
N GLU A 117 1.44 -0.61 5.83
CA GLU A 117 2.33 -0.81 6.96
C GLU A 117 1.93 -2.08 7.71
N ASN A 118 2.55 -3.20 7.35
CA ASN A 118 2.20 -4.52 7.86
C ASN A 118 2.48 -4.70 9.35
N PHE A 119 3.42 -3.95 9.93
CA PHE A 119 3.72 -4.04 11.37
C PHE A 119 2.55 -3.63 12.26
N GLU A 120 1.66 -2.76 11.80
CA GLU A 120 0.42 -2.43 12.53
C GLU A 120 -0.50 -3.66 12.70
N ALA A 121 -0.43 -4.63 11.81
CA ALA A 121 -1.26 -5.84 11.81
C ALA A 121 -0.62 -7.01 12.57
N GLU A 122 0.68 -6.94 12.87
CA GLU A 122 1.42 -8.00 13.53
C GLU A 122 0.87 -8.30 14.93
N PRO A 123 0.55 -9.57 15.27
CA PRO A 123 -0.06 -9.92 16.56
C PRO A 123 0.75 -9.46 17.78
N GLY A 124 2.07 -9.55 17.73
CA GLY A 124 2.97 -9.13 18.80
C GLY A 124 2.87 -7.64 19.10
N TYR A 125 2.93 -6.79 18.06
CA TYR A 125 2.77 -5.33 18.22
C TYR A 125 1.38 -4.95 18.69
N ARG A 126 0.34 -5.65 18.23
CA ARG A 126 -1.04 -5.43 18.69
C ARG A 126 -1.23 -5.81 20.14
N ALA A 127 -0.61 -6.92 20.61
CA ALA A 127 -0.64 -7.32 22.00
C ALA A 127 0.09 -6.31 22.90
N ALA A 128 1.27 -5.84 22.48
CA ALA A 128 2.00 -4.79 23.19
C ALA A 128 1.17 -3.49 23.30
N ALA A 129 0.58 -3.05 22.19
CA ALA A 129 -0.31 -1.89 22.18
C ALA A 129 -1.54 -2.06 23.07
N ALA A 130 -2.10 -3.26 23.15
CA ALA A 130 -3.21 -3.57 24.05
C ALA A 130 -2.78 -3.49 25.53
N ALA A 131 -1.61 -4.02 25.89
CA ALA A 131 -1.06 -3.93 27.23
C ALA A 131 -0.81 -2.48 27.68
N ILE A 132 -0.30 -1.63 26.77
CA ILE A 132 -0.13 -0.20 27.03
C ILE A 132 -1.49 0.48 27.24
N ARG A 133 -2.45 0.28 26.34
CA ARG A 133 -3.77 0.92 26.40
C ARG A 133 -4.60 0.51 27.63
N SER A 134 -4.45 -0.73 28.08
CA SER A 134 -5.13 -1.22 29.28
C SER A 134 -4.52 -0.73 30.58
N GLY A 135 -3.41 0.01 30.53
CA GLY A 135 -2.68 0.45 31.72
C GLY A 135 -1.89 -0.66 32.43
N LYS A 136 -1.85 -1.89 31.85
CA LYS A 136 -1.21 -3.05 32.47
C LYS A 136 0.25 -2.83 32.83
N ILE A 137 0.97 -2.00 32.10
CA ILE A 137 2.37 -1.66 32.35
C ILE A 137 2.57 -0.23 32.89
N GLY A 138 1.47 0.45 33.25
CA GLY A 138 1.50 1.83 33.70
C GLY A 138 1.86 2.83 32.58
N ARG A 139 2.33 4.02 33.00
CA ARG A 139 2.75 5.06 32.04
C ARG A 139 4.08 4.68 31.37
N VAL A 140 4.10 4.61 30.05
CA VAL A 140 5.33 4.38 29.29
C VAL A 140 6.22 5.61 29.39
N VAL A 141 7.41 5.47 29.95
CA VAL A 141 8.41 6.52 30.10
C VAL A 141 9.59 6.34 29.14
N PHE A 142 9.84 5.10 28.71
CA PHE A 142 10.93 4.77 27.80
C PHE A 142 10.54 3.58 26.94
N PHE A 143 11.00 3.58 25.68
CA PHE A 143 10.81 2.48 24.74
C PHE A 143 12.14 2.15 24.07
N LYS A 144 12.50 0.87 24.07
CA LYS A 144 13.65 0.35 23.32
C LYS A 144 13.22 -0.88 22.52
N MET A 145 13.45 -0.86 21.24
CA MET A 145 13.24 -2.00 20.35
C MET A 145 14.56 -2.39 19.68
N LEU A 146 14.87 -3.67 19.66
CA LEU A 146 15.96 -4.24 18.89
C LEU A 146 15.36 -5.19 17.87
N MET A 147 15.60 -4.90 16.60
CA MET A 147 15.19 -5.76 15.49
C MET A 147 16.42 -6.22 14.72
N THR A 148 16.69 -7.52 14.73
CA THR A 148 17.78 -8.12 13.96
C THR A 148 17.18 -8.95 12.84
N ILE A 149 17.47 -8.57 11.59
CA ILE A 149 16.99 -9.26 10.40
C ILE A 149 18.19 -9.65 9.56
N TYR A 150 18.39 -10.96 9.42
CA TYR A 150 19.38 -11.47 8.49
C TYR A 150 18.89 -11.27 7.05
N LYS A 151 19.75 -10.75 6.18
CA LYS A 151 19.51 -10.61 4.75
C LYS A 151 20.65 -11.29 3.98
N ASP A 152 20.33 -12.36 3.28
CA ASP A 152 21.26 -13.02 2.39
C ASP A 152 21.67 -12.08 1.25
N LYS A 153 22.98 -12.07 0.90
CA LYS A 153 23.52 -11.27 -0.21
C LYS A 153 22.90 -11.64 -1.56
N ASP A 154 22.40 -12.88 -1.70
CA ASP A 154 21.73 -13.37 -2.90
C ASP A 154 20.22 -13.10 -2.92
N SER A 155 19.67 -12.52 -1.86
CA SER A 155 18.27 -12.20 -1.77
C SER A 155 17.85 -11.16 -2.83
N LYS A 156 16.56 -11.18 -3.20
CA LYS A 156 15.96 -10.15 -4.05
C LYS A 156 16.17 -8.73 -3.50
N PHE A 157 16.35 -8.61 -2.19
CA PHE A 157 16.60 -7.35 -1.52
C PHE A 157 17.87 -6.67 -2.02
N TYR A 158 18.98 -7.41 -2.15
CA TYR A 158 20.25 -6.87 -2.67
C TYR A 158 20.30 -6.81 -4.20
N LYS A 159 19.56 -7.67 -4.90
CA LYS A 159 19.58 -7.75 -6.36
C LYS A 159 18.73 -6.68 -7.04
N THR A 160 17.88 -5.96 -6.31
CA THR A 160 16.97 -4.95 -6.87
C THR A 160 17.75 -3.68 -7.28
N PRO A 161 17.73 -3.24 -8.55
CA PRO A 161 18.54 -2.13 -9.04
C PRO A 161 18.37 -0.82 -8.27
N TRP A 162 17.14 -0.41 -7.97
CA TRP A 162 16.84 0.83 -7.25
C TRP A 162 17.35 0.85 -5.79
N ARG A 163 17.65 -0.33 -5.21
CA ARG A 163 18.29 -0.43 -3.88
C ARG A 163 19.80 -0.30 -3.95
N LYS A 164 20.40 -0.63 -5.10
CA LYS A 164 21.85 -0.44 -5.34
C LYS A 164 22.16 1.04 -5.66
N ASN A 165 21.29 1.66 -6.44
CA ASN A 165 21.36 3.08 -6.81
C ASN A 165 20.02 3.74 -6.44
N PRO A 166 19.80 4.08 -5.17
CA PRO A 166 18.54 4.65 -4.73
C PRO A 166 18.35 6.07 -5.29
N ASP A 167 17.17 6.36 -5.82
CA ASP A 167 16.78 7.69 -6.28
C ASP A 167 16.67 8.71 -5.13
N VAL A 168 16.70 8.22 -3.89
CA VAL A 168 16.62 9.01 -2.67
C VAL A 168 17.58 8.46 -1.62
N SER A 169 18.08 9.32 -0.73
CA SER A 169 18.96 8.91 0.36
C SER A 169 18.28 7.89 1.28
N LEU A 170 18.91 6.72 1.45
CA LEU A 170 18.45 5.70 2.39
C LEU A 170 18.31 6.20 3.84
N LEU A 171 19.11 7.18 4.24
CA LEU A 171 18.98 7.85 5.53
C LEU A 171 17.62 8.55 5.68
N GLN A 172 17.08 9.15 4.64
CA GLN A 172 15.74 9.73 4.66
C GLN A 172 14.64 8.68 4.80
N LEU A 173 14.84 7.48 4.26
CA LEU A 173 13.88 6.37 4.37
C LEU A 173 13.78 5.77 5.78
N PHE A 174 14.87 5.78 6.55
CA PHE A 174 14.88 5.25 7.93
C PHE A 174 14.33 6.23 8.97
N PHE A 175 14.33 7.53 8.68
CA PHE A 175 13.85 8.56 9.61
C PHE A 175 12.40 9.00 9.36
N VAL A 176 11.72 8.51 8.35
CA VAL A 176 10.27 8.65 8.21
C VAL A 176 9.53 7.61 9.08
N CYS A 177 10.09 7.29 10.23
CA CYS A 177 9.29 6.81 11.35
C CYS A 177 8.47 8.00 11.83
N GLN A 178 7.20 8.02 11.50
CA GLN A 178 6.27 9.05 11.96
C GLN A 178 6.42 9.26 13.48
N PRO A 179 6.41 10.51 13.95
CA PRO A 179 6.38 10.76 15.38
C PRO A 179 5.17 10.06 15.98
N TYR A 180 5.38 9.31 17.03
CA TYR A 180 4.53 8.36 17.72
C TYR A 180 3.15 8.86 18.18
N ARG A 181 2.64 9.97 17.66
CA ARG A 181 1.34 10.50 18.06
C ARG A 181 0.12 9.75 17.53
N ASN A 182 0.29 8.85 16.57
CA ASN A 182 -0.83 8.15 15.91
C ASN A 182 -0.74 6.61 15.88
N ILE A 183 -0.02 5.97 16.80
CA ILE A 183 -0.12 4.51 17.01
C ILE A 183 -1.56 4.08 17.43
N TYR A 184 -2.41 5.04 17.72
CA TYR A 184 -3.73 4.82 18.32
C TYR A 184 -4.89 4.70 17.33
N ALA A 185 -4.66 4.80 16.04
CA ALA A 185 -5.78 4.80 15.12
C ALA A 185 -5.51 3.94 13.87
N VAL A 186 -5.47 2.61 14.06
CA VAL A 186 -6.10 1.76 13.04
C VAL A 186 -7.57 1.74 13.42
N PRO A 187 -8.44 2.51 12.77
CA PRO A 187 -9.85 2.43 13.07
C PRO A 187 -10.29 1.00 12.78
N ARG A 188 -10.86 0.35 13.78
CA ARG A 188 -11.46 -0.99 13.68
C ARG A 188 -12.40 -1.13 12.46
N TRP A 189 -12.88 0.00 11.95
CA TRP A 189 -13.81 0.10 10.85
C TRP A 189 -13.17 0.00 9.43
N PHE A 190 -11.85 0.17 9.27
CA PHE A 190 -11.25 -0.03 7.94
C PHE A 190 -11.39 -1.49 7.50
N PHE A 191 -11.02 -2.45 8.36
CA PHE A 191 -11.23 -3.86 8.08
C PHE A 191 -12.71 -4.26 8.15
N GLY A 192 -13.51 -3.66 9.03
CA GLY A 192 -14.93 -3.91 9.15
C GLY A 192 -15.74 -3.44 7.94
N ARG A 193 -15.47 -2.26 7.39
CA ARG A 193 -16.16 -1.78 6.18
C ARG A 193 -15.71 -2.49 4.90
N LEU A 194 -14.43 -2.86 4.81
CA LEU A 194 -13.92 -3.60 3.65
C LEU A 194 -14.42 -5.05 3.64
N SER A 195 -14.62 -5.65 4.82
CA SER A 195 -15.10 -7.04 4.94
C SER A 195 -16.61 -7.21 4.74
N THR A 196 -17.40 -6.15 4.87
CA THR A 196 -18.87 -6.22 4.75
C THR A 196 -19.39 -5.83 3.37
N SER A 197 -18.56 -5.27 2.49
CA SER A 197 -18.95 -4.99 1.12
C SER A 197 -18.55 -6.16 0.20
N PRO A 198 -19.50 -6.87 -0.41
CA PRO A 198 -19.20 -7.97 -1.35
C PRO A 198 -18.57 -7.51 -2.66
N GLN A 199 -18.26 -6.22 -2.81
CA GLN A 199 -17.81 -5.59 -4.06
C GLN A 199 -16.43 -4.95 -4.01
N PHE A 200 -15.60 -5.27 -3.01
CA PHE A 200 -14.24 -4.71 -2.98
C PHE A 200 -13.37 -5.41 -4.03
N ASN A 201 -13.07 -4.69 -5.09
CA ASN A 201 -12.26 -5.18 -6.20
C ASN A 201 -10.84 -4.63 -6.05
N LEU A 202 -9.85 -5.50 -5.89
CA LEU A 202 -8.47 -5.17 -5.61
C LEU A 202 -7.66 -5.06 -6.91
N PHE A 203 -6.83 -4.02 -6.99
CA PHE A 203 -5.78 -3.82 -7.97
C PHE A 203 -4.42 -4.06 -7.37
N ILE A 204 -3.51 -4.71 -8.12
CA ILE A 204 -2.08 -4.80 -7.81
C ILE A 204 -1.31 -4.16 -8.97
N PHE A 205 -0.45 -3.19 -8.66
CA PHE A 205 0.48 -2.58 -9.59
C PHE A 205 1.89 -3.13 -9.42
#